data_270754eeab0cb05bf2c6185380dffcec
#
_entry.id   270754eeab0cb05bf2c6185380dffcec
#
_cell.length_a   1.000
_cell.length_b   1.000
_cell.length_c   1.000
_cell.angle_alpha   90.00
_cell.angle_beta   90.00
_cell.angle_gamma   90.00
#
_symmetry.space_group_name_H-M   'P 1'
#
loop_
_entity.id
_entity.type
_entity.pdbx_description
1 polymer ?
#
loop_
_entity_poly.entity_id
_entity_poly.type
_entity_poly.pdbx_seq_one_letter_code
_entity_poly.pdbx_strand_id
1 'polypeptide(L)'
;MTVIGIYEDTEFEADFTVDLGKGIRAEYLTHRRKAAGIVVCHRLSGNIACATSVFWTSVNHQKTYTRINNDPLTIEEDIRCSCGLHGWIKEGVWEHAIDSLM
;
A
#
# COMPACT_ATOMS: atom_id res chain seq x y z
N MET A 1 -16.01 5.72 10.29
CA MET A 1 -14.64 5.55 9.79
C MET A 1 -13.94 4.48 10.59
N THR A 2 -13.18 3.62 9.94
CA THR A 2 -12.57 2.47 10.59
C THR A 2 -11.11 2.77 10.89
N VAL A 3 -10.71 2.57 12.14
CA VAL A 3 -9.31 2.62 12.53
C VAL A 3 -8.72 1.26 12.25
N ILE A 4 -7.75 1.15 11.36
CA ILE A 4 -7.22 -0.13 10.91
C ILE A 4 -5.79 -0.39 11.32
N GLY A 5 -5.10 0.59 11.85
CA GLY A 5 -3.72 0.40 12.26
C GLY A 5 -3.33 1.32 13.37
N ILE A 6 -2.61 0.77 14.33
CA ILE A 6 -2.05 1.53 15.42
C ILE A 6 -0.56 1.23 15.43
N TYR A 7 0.23 2.27 15.24
CA TYR A 7 1.68 2.18 15.31
C TYR A 7 2.12 3.03 16.50
N GLU A 8 2.16 2.40 17.67
CA GLU A 8 2.44 3.06 18.92
C GLU A 8 1.41 4.20 19.14
N ASP A 9 1.82 5.44 19.03
CA ASP A 9 0.93 6.58 19.26
C ASP A 9 0.25 7.08 17.99
N THR A 10 0.38 6.36 16.88
CA THR A 10 -0.16 6.79 15.61
C THR A 10 -1.36 5.96 15.21
N GLU A 11 -2.49 6.62 14.99
CA GLU A 11 -3.69 5.98 14.49
C GLU A 11 -3.92 6.36 13.05
N PHE A 12 -4.23 5.36 12.23
CA PHE A 12 -4.57 5.56 10.84
C PHE A 12 -6.03 5.23 10.62
N GLU A 13 -6.66 5.98 9.77
CA GLU A 13 -8.03 5.75 9.40
C GLU A 13 -8.10 5.32 7.95
N ALA A 14 -8.89 4.29 7.68
CA ALA A 14 -9.13 3.86 6.32
C ALA A 14 -10.02 4.87 5.61
N ASP A 15 -9.65 5.25 4.40
CA ASP A 15 -10.41 6.19 3.61
C ASP A 15 -11.17 5.44 2.50
N PHE A 16 -10.49 5.13 1.41
CA PHE A 16 -11.13 4.45 0.29
C PHE A 16 -10.18 3.44 -0.32
N THR A 17 -10.72 2.53 -1.12
CA THR A 17 -9.95 1.47 -1.75
C THR A 17 -9.96 1.64 -3.26
N VAL A 18 -8.80 1.45 -3.87
CA VAL A 18 -8.62 1.53 -5.32
C VAL A 18 -8.13 0.19 -5.81
N ASP A 19 -8.71 -0.28 -6.91
CA ASP A 19 -8.28 -1.52 -7.57
C ASP A 19 -7.07 -1.20 -8.47
N LEU A 20 -5.96 -1.88 -8.22
CA LEU A 20 -4.73 -1.69 -8.99
C LEU A 20 -4.60 -2.74 -10.10
N GLY A 21 -5.60 -3.59 -10.26
CA GLY A 21 -5.54 -4.69 -11.22
C GLY A 21 -4.82 -5.91 -10.66
N LYS A 22 -4.90 -7.02 -11.38
CA LYS A 22 -4.23 -8.27 -11.04
C LYS A 22 -4.58 -8.80 -9.64
N GLY A 23 -5.78 -8.45 -9.15
CA GLY A 23 -6.23 -8.87 -7.82
C GLY A 23 -5.60 -8.09 -6.68
N ILE A 24 -4.95 -6.99 -6.97
CA ILE A 24 -4.27 -6.18 -5.96
C ILE A 24 -5.02 -4.88 -5.75
N ARG A 25 -5.21 -4.53 -4.50
CA ARG A 25 -5.93 -3.32 -4.11
C ARG A 25 -5.08 -2.46 -3.21
N ALA A 26 -5.30 -1.16 -3.27
CA ALA A 26 -4.68 -0.21 -2.37
C ALA A 26 -5.77 0.41 -1.50
N GLU A 27 -5.64 0.26 -0.19
CA GLU A 27 -6.52 0.92 0.75
C GLU A 27 -5.81 2.17 1.25
N TYR A 28 -6.40 3.33 1.00
CA TYR A 28 -5.80 4.61 1.38
C TYR A 28 -5.97 4.82 2.87
N LEU A 29 -4.89 5.29 3.48
CA LEU A 29 -4.85 5.60 4.91
C LEU A 29 -4.63 7.09 5.11
N THR A 30 -5.37 7.64 6.05
CA THR A 30 -5.18 9.02 6.47
C THR A 30 -4.67 9.06 7.90
N HIS A 31 -3.89 10.08 8.18
CA HIS A 31 -3.44 10.40 9.53
C HIS A 31 -3.67 11.88 9.73
N ARG A 32 -4.50 12.21 10.73
CA ARG A 32 -4.88 13.60 10.99
C ARG A 32 -5.47 14.26 9.74
N ARG A 33 -6.36 13.53 9.05
CA ARG A 33 -7.08 13.97 7.86
C ARG A 33 -6.22 14.21 6.62
N LYS A 34 -4.97 13.78 6.65
CA LYS A 34 -4.09 13.89 5.49
C LYS A 34 -3.72 12.50 5.00
N ALA A 35 -3.68 12.33 3.70
CA ALA A 35 -3.24 11.07 3.10
C ALA A 35 -1.83 10.77 3.56
N ALA A 36 -1.64 9.63 4.21
CA ALA A 36 -0.36 9.23 4.78
C ALA A 36 0.29 8.09 4.02
N GLY A 37 -0.51 7.23 3.42
CA GLY A 37 -0.01 6.06 2.70
C GLY A 37 -1.13 5.15 2.26
N ILE A 38 -0.75 3.95 1.89
CA ILE A 38 -1.69 2.92 1.47
C ILE A 38 -1.30 1.59 2.10
N VAL A 39 -2.27 0.69 2.17
CA VAL A 39 -2.02 -0.73 2.42
C VAL A 39 -2.27 -1.45 1.11
N VAL A 40 -1.23 -2.09 0.58
CA VAL A 40 -1.35 -2.89 -0.62
C VAL A 40 -1.83 -4.26 -0.19
N CYS A 41 -3.05 -4.61 -0.59
CA CYS A 41 -3.71 -5.84 -0.19
C CYS A 41 -3.80 -6.79 -1.38
N HIS A 42 -3.46 -8.05 -1.13
CA HIS A 42 -3.57 -9.07 -2.17
C HIS A 42 -3.89 -10.40 -1.51
N ARG A 43 -4.43 -11.31 -2.31
CA ARG A 43 -4.80 -12.62 -1.82
C ARG A 43 -3.80 -13.65 -2.33
N LEU A 44 -3.25 -14.45 -1.42
CA LEU A 44 -2.29 -15.49 -1.78
C LEU A 44 -3.00 -16.69 -2.38
N SER A 45 -3.79 -17.40 -1.58
CA SER A 45 -4.57 -18.52 -2.05
C SER A 45 -5.69 -18.79 -1.06
N GLY A 46 -6.80 -19.31 -1.56
CA GLY A 46 -7.95 -19.56 -0.70
C GLY A 46 -8.40 -18.30 -0.01
N ASN A 47 -8.51 -18.37 1.31
CA ASN A 47 -8.98 -17.24 2.12
C ASN A 47 -7.84 -16.45 2.76
N ILE A 48 -6.60 -16.78 2.45
CA ILE A 48 -5.45 -16.11 3.04
C ILE A 48 -5.19 -14.80 2.31
N ALA A 49 -5.26 -13.70 3.03
CA ALA A 49 -4.93 -12.39 2.50
C ALA A 49 -3.60 -11.92 3.06
N CYS A 50 -2.86 -11.18 2.27
CA CYS A 50 -1.60 -10.59 2.68
C CYS A 50 -1.65 -9.10 2.38
N ALA A 51 -0.92 -8.32 3.17
CA ALA A 51 -0.90 -6.88 3.00
C ALA A 51 0.47 -6.33 3.37
N THR A 52 0.84 -5.23 2.73
CA THR A 52 2.05 -4.51 3.08
C THR A 52 1.74 -3.01 3.07
N SER A 53 2.36 -2.29 3.99
CA SER A 53 2.14 -0.86 4.16
C SER A 53 3.13 -0.07 3.34
N VAL A 54 2.65 0.98 2.68
CA VAL A 54 3.46 1.88 1.86
C VAL A 54 3.10 3.30 2.29
N PHE A 55 3.99 3.92 3.08
CA PHE A 55 3.78 5.27 3.58
C PHE A 55 4.67 6.26 2.85
N TRP A 56 4.12 7.41 2.47
CA TRP A 56 4.89 8.50 1.90
C TRP A 56 5.09 9.65 2.89
N THR A 57 4.59 9.49 4.11
CA THR A 57 4.91 10.39 5.22
C THR A 57 5.72 9.64 6.25
N SER A 58 6.59 10.35 6.98
CA SER A 58 7.39 9.71 8.01
C SER A 58 6.51 9.34 9.20
N VAL A 59 6.43 8.05 9.50
CA VAL A 59 5.62 7.52 10.58
C VAL A 59 6.37 6.39 11.28
N ASN A 60 6.60 6.54 12.59
CA ASN A 60 7.11 5.47 13.45
C ASN A 60 8.30 4.69 12.86
N HIS A 61 9.27 5.40 12.30
CA HIS A 61 10.47 4.79 11.72
C HIS A 61 10.21 3.88 10.52
N GLN A 62 9.02 3.95 9.94
CA GLN A 62 8.71 3.21 8.74
C GLN A 62 9.49 3.77 7.54
N LYS A 63 9.84 2.89 6.61
CA LYS A 63 10.43 3.32 5.36
C LYS A 63 9.49 4.28 4.66
N THR A 64 10.02 5.38 4.18
CA THR A 64 9.24 6.38 3.46
C THR A 64 9.38 6.16 1.96
N TYR A 65 8.26 6.03 1.28
CA TYR A 65 8.20 5.90 -0.17
C TYR A 65 7.96 7.26 -0.81
N THR A 66 8.30 7.39 -2.08
CA THR A 66 8.10 8.61 -2.82
C THR A 66 6.84 8.50 -3.67
N ARG A 67 5.83 9.28 -3.32
CA ARG A 67 4.62 9.37 -4.14
C ARG A 67 4.84 10.42 -5.21
N ILE A 68 5.01 9.96 -6.45
CA ILE A 68 5.23 10.85 -7.59
C ILE A 68 3.93 11.55 -7.97
N ASN A 69 2.85 10.81 -7.97
CA ASN A 69 1.55 11.33 -8.36
C ASN A 69 0.45 10.66 -7.52
N ASN A 70 -0.62 11.39 -7.26
CA ASN A 70 -1.71 10.89 -6.43
C ASN A 70 -2.89 10.36 -7.24
N ASP A 71 -3.12 10.88 -8.42
CA ASP A 71 -4.26 10.50 -9.24
C ASP A 71 -3.89 10.63 -10.73
N PRO A 72 -3.56 9.54 -11.40
CA PRO A 72 -3.45 8.18 -10.88
C PRO A 72 -2.23 7.98 -9.98
N LEU A 73 -2.39 7.10 -8.99
CA LEU A 73 -1.35 6.88 -8.00
C LEU A 73 -0.09 6.30 -8.64
N THR A 74 1.06 6.91 -8.34
CA THR A 74 2.36 6.44 -8.80
C THR A 74 3.36 6.53 -7.66
N ILE A 75 4.01 5.41 -7.37
CA ILE A 75 5.05 5.30 -6.34
C ILE A 75 6.37 4.99 -7.03
N GLU A 76 7.41 5.73 -6.69
CA GLU A 76 8.70 5.61 -7.36
C GLU A 76 9.41 4.30 -7.04
N GLU A 77 9.48 3.95 -5.76
CA GLU A 77 10.21 2.78 -5.32
C GLU A 77 9.43 1.50 -5.56
N ASP A 78 10.15 0.40 -5.66
CA ASP A 78 9.54 -0.92 -5.72
C ASP A 78 8.93 -1.28 -4.37
N ILE A 79 7.89 -2.08 -4.42
CA ILE A 79 7.15 -2.52 -3.24
C ILE A 79 7.35 -4.03 -3.10
N ARG A 80 7.79 -4.45 -1.92
CA ARG A 80 7.99 -5.86 -1.61
C ARG A 80 7.13 -6.26 -0.44
N CYS A 81 6.46 -7.39 -0.58
CA CYS A 81 5.73 -8.00 0.52
C CYS A 81 6.49 -9.23 1.00
N SER A 82 6.35 -9.54 2.28
CA SER A 82 7.03 -10.69 2.88
C SER A 82 6.65 -12.02 2.24
N CYS A 83 5.52 -12.08 1.54
CA CYS A 83 5.06 -13.29 0.85
C CYS A 83 5.74 -13.51 -0.50
N GLY A 84 6.55 -12.57 -0.96
CA GLY A 84 7.22 -12.68 -2.26
C GLY A 84 6.65 -11.80 -3.35
N LEU A 85 5.52 -11.14 -3.10
CA LEU A 85 4.99 -10.18 -4.07
C LEU A 85 5.99 -9.03 -4.21
N HIS A 86 6.31 -8.68 -5.45
CA HIS A 86 7.27 -7.61 -5.74
C HIS A 86 6.82 -6.89 -7.00
N GLY A 87 6.83 -5.57 -6.96
CA GLY A 87 6.42 -4.80 -8.12
C GLY A 87 6.37 -3.31 -7.85
N TRP A 88 5.68 -2.60 -8.71
CA TRP A 88 5.53 -1.16 -8.65
C TRP A 88 4.08 -0.76 -8.84
N ILE A 89 3.74 0.44 -8.38
CA ILE A 89 2.47 1.08 -8.71
C ILE A 89 2.78 2.20 -9.70
N LYS A 90 2.31 2.06 -10.93
CA LYS A 90 2.52 3.03 -12.00
C LYS A 90 1.19 3.43 -12.59
N GLU A 91 0.87 4.72 -12.52
CA GLU A 91 -0.35 5.29 -13.10
C GLU A 91 -1.61 4.51 -12.67
N GLY A 92 -1.68 4.19 -11.39
CA GLY A 92 -2.84 3.52 -10.82
C GLY A 92 -2.91 2.02 -11.07
N VAL A 93 -1.86 1.41 -11.61
CA VAL A 93 -1.83 0.00 -11.96
C VAL A 93 -0.64 -0.68 -11.31
N TRP A 94 -0.87 -1.88 -10.79
CA TRP A 94 0.21 -2.71 -10.26
C TRP A 94 0.95 -3.40 -11.40
N GLU A 95 2.29 -3.31 -11.37
CA GLU A 95 3.16 -4.01 -12.31
C GLU A 95 4.08 -4.95 -11.54
N HIS A 96 4.00 -6.24 -11.85
CA HIS A 96 4.87 -7.23 -11.22
C HIS A 96 6.31 -7.04 -11.65
N ALA A 97 7.23 -7.15 -10.70
CA ALA A 97 8.64 -7.29 -11.01
C ALA A 97 8.90 -8.69 -11.56
N ILE A 98 9.99 -8.83 -12.29
CA ILE A 98 10.33 -10.10 -12.94
C ILE A 98 10.58 -11.23 -11.92
N ASP A 99 11.03 -10.86 -10.72
CA ASP A 99 11.31 -11.80 -9.63
C ASP A 99 10.17 -11.93 -8.64
N SER A 100 8.99 -11.39 -8.96
CA SER A 100 7.84 -11.53 -8.09
C SER A 100 7.40 -12.99 -8.02
N LEU A 101 7.10 -13.47 -6.82
CA LEU A 101 6.64 -14.84 -6.61
C LEU A 101 5.13 -14.98 -6.74
N MET A 102 4.43 -13.88 -6.98
CA MET A 102 2.98 -13.87 -7.09
C MET A 102 2.55 -13.66 -8.53
#